data_e91990b061ebbf6a81625ee6ccf01b9f
#
_entry.id   e91990b061ebbf6a81625ee6ccf01b9f
#
_cell.length_a   1.000
_cell.length_b   1.000
_cell.length_c   1.000
_cell.angle_alpha   90.00
_cell.angle_beta   90.00
_cell.angle_gamma   90.00
#
_symmetry.space_group_name_H-M   'P 1'
#
loop_
_entity.id
_entity.type
_entity.pdbx_description
1 polymer ?
#
loop_
_entity_poly.entity_id
_entity_poly.type
_entity_poly.pdbx_seq_one_letter_code
_entity_poly.pdbx_strand_id
1 'polypeptide(L)'
;MKETETKKEYDPLVNYHEILGVTPEMIDWFWDNMEKAYYLWAPDEHVSFVWEIPPNQNGHVGAIHIVREVEPPMPEKTLRMRFESPKACPIPLIYSHAVVIGRLAPDAPAVGGEPISYTMHEYEESPTGTRMRSTYMLEKGWTDGAREALSNHNKRESLGFPRFLPQLYQLYQVIKNPKLNVPCCLKYDSKTLEYNK
;
A
#
# COMPACT_ATOMS: atom_id res chain seq x y z
N MET A 1 9.70 -38.10 -13.62
CA MET A 1 8.29 -37.64 -13.70
C MET A 1 8.33 -36.14 -13.54
N LYS A 2 7.93 -35.37 -14.54
CA LYS A 2 7.74 -33.92 -14.37
C LYS A 2 6.46 -33.75 -13.55
N GLU A 3 6.56 -33.19 -12.33
CA GLU A 3 5.40 -32.70 -11.61
C GLU A 3 4.74 -31.66 -12.53
N THR A 4 3.52 -31.94 -12.91
CA THR A 4 2.65 -30.94 -13.57
C THR A 4 2.33 -29.90 -12.50
N GLU A 5 3.01 -28.75 -12.55
CA GLU A 5 2.60 -27.57 -11.80
C GLU A 5 1.12 -27.31 -12.11
N THR A 6 0.26 -27.60 -11.18
CA THR A 6 -1.16 -27.23 -11.25
C THR A 6 -1.21 -25.69 -11.20
N LYS A 7 -1.47 -25.09 -12.34
CA LYS A 7 -1.64 -23.64 -12.46
C LYS A 7 -2.75 -23.20 -11.49
N LYS A 8 -2.41 -22.38 -10.50
CA LYS A 8 -3.39 -21.85 -9.55
C LYS A 8 -4.50 -21.13 -10.33
N GLU A 9 -5.73 -21.52 -10.06
CA GLU A 9 -6.90 -20.89 -10.70
C GLU A 9 -7.46 -19.85 -9.75
N TYR A 10 -7.46 -18.59 -10.20
CA TYR A 10 -7.95 -17.45 -9.43
C TYR A 10 -9.33 -17.01 -9.91
N ASP A 11 -10.10 -16.43 -9.00
CA ASP A 11 -11.35 -15.73 -9.26
C ASP A 11 -11.17 -14.24 -8.92
N PRO A 12 -10.85 -13.37 -9.89
CA PRO A 12 -10.47 -12.00 -9.63
C PRO A 12 -11.66 -11.16 -9.15
N LEU A 13 -11.40 -10.30 -8.16
CA LEU A 13 -12.26 -9.19 -7.76
C LEU A 13 -11.62 -7.90 -8.25
N VAL A 14 -12.37 -7.12 -9.05
CA VAL A 14 -11.84 -5.89 -9.67
C VAL A 14 -12.69 -4.69 -9.25
N ASN A 15 -12.03 -3.64 -8.77
CA ASN A 15 -12.63 -2.37 -8.42
C ASN A 15 -11.99 -1.24 -9.22
N TYR A 16 -12.78 -0.22 -9.55
CA TYR A 16 -12.31 1.00 -10.21
C TYR A 16 -12.60 2.21 -9.33
N HIS A 17 -11.64 3.12 -9.25
CA HIS A 17 -11.71 4.30 -8.40
C HIS A 17 -11.24 5.54 -9.17
N GLU A 18 -11.87 6.68 -8.87
CA GLU A 18 -11.38 8.01 -9.20
C GLU A 18 -10.92 8.68 -7.89
N ILE A 19 -9.63 8.98 -7.78
CA ILE A 19 -8.99 9.49 -6.57
C ILE A 19 -8.69 10.97 -6.79
N LEU A 20 -9.59 11.81 -6.31
CA LEU A 20 -9.58 13.24 -6.59
C LEU A 20 -8.41 13.96 -5.91
N GLY A 21 -7.71 14.82 -6.65
CA GLY A 21 -6.64 15.68 -6.11
C GLY A 21 -5.37 14.95 -5.65
N VAL A 22 -5.24 13.66 -5.99
CA VAL A 22 -4.06 12.84 -5.71
C VAL A 22 -3.39 12.48 -7.03
N THR A 23 -2.09 12.70 -7.14
CA THR A 23 -1.33 12.31 -8.36
C THR A 23 -0.76 10.90 -8.23
N PRO A 24 -0.43 10.24 -9.36
CA PRO A 24 0.25 8.94 -9.33
C PRO A 24 1.54 8.93 -8.50
N GLU A 25 2.34 10.01 -8.55
CA GLU A 25 3.60 10.12 -7.80
C GLU A 25 3.38 10.18 -6.29
N MET A 26 2.25 10.75 -5.84
CA MET A 26 1.88 10.72 -4.42
C MET A 26 1.60 9.28 -3.97
N ILE A 27 0.96 8.49 -4.81
CA ILE A 27 0.66 7.08 -4.53
C ILE A 27 1.95 6.24 -4.57
N ASP A 28 2.84 6.47 -5.55
CA ASP A 28 4.16 5.81 -5.60
C ASP A 28 4.95 6.09 -4.30
N TRP A 29 4.97 7.35 -3.87
CA TRP A 29 5.61 7.72 -2.62
C TRP A 29 4.97 7.02 -1.40
N PHE A 30 3.65 6.86 -1.38
CA PHE A 30 2.95 6.18 -0.30
C PHE A 30 3.42 4.73 -0.14
N TRP A 31 3.57 3.97 -1.23
CA TRP A 31 4.02 2.58 -1.16
C TRP A 31 5.42 2.43 -0.55
N ASP A 32 6.31 3.39 -0.80
CA ASP A 32 7.64 3.41 -0.20
C ASP A 32 7.64 3.88 1.28
N ASN A 33 6.54 4.45 1.75
CA ASN A 33 6.45 5.13 3.05
C ASN A 33 5.17 4.74 3.84
N MET A 34 4.65 3.55 3.64
CA MET A 34 3.37 3.12 4.22
C MET A 34 3.31 3.25 5.73
N GLU A 35 4.41 3.00 6.44
CA GLU A 35 4.48 3.09 7.90
C GLU A 35 4.13 4.48 8.44
N LYS A 36 4.25 5.51 7.63
CA LYS A 36 3.94 6.90 8.01
C LYS A 36 2.45 7.22 7.98
N ALA A 37 1.69 6.45 7.22
CA ALA A 37 0.30 6.81 6.90
C ALA A 37 -0.67 5.62 6.87
N TYR A 38 -0.24 4.41 7.18
CA TYR A 38 -1.08 3.21 7.10
C TYR A 38 -2.39 3.35 7.87
N TYR A 39 -2.32 3.89 9.09
CA TYR A 39 -3.51 4.13 9.92
C TYR A 39 -4.42 5.25 9.40
N LEU A 40 -3.90 6.17 8.59
CA LEU A 40 -4.70 7.24 7.99
C LEU A 40 -5.46 6.77 6.76
N TRP A 41 -5.00 5.68 6.16
CA TRP A 41 -5.54 5.14 4.91
C TRP A 41 -6.92 4.52 5.12
N ALA A 42 -7.10 3.66 6.13
CA ALA A 42 -8.40 3.14 6.58
C ALA A 42 -8.43 3.05 8.12
N PRO A 43 -8.70 4.17 8.84
CA PRO A 43 -8.50 4.27 10.28
C PRO A 43 -9.31 3.27 11.12
N ASP A 44 -10.50 2.89 10.64
CA ASP A 44 -11.39 1.98 11.35
C ASP A 44 -11.10 0.50 11.07
N GLU A 45 -10.21 0.22 10.13
CA GLU A 45 -9.95 -1.14 9.64
C GLU A 45 -8.47 -1.53 9.76
N HIS A 46 -7.54 -0.58 9.73
CA HIS A 46 -6.12 -0.80 9.86
C HIS A 46 -5.68 -0.80 11.32
N VAL A 47 -5.44 -1.98 11.89
CA VAL A 47 -5.16 -2.17 13.31
C VAL A 47 -3.68 -2.06 13.65
N SER A 48 -2.79 -2.63 12.82
CA SER A 48 -1.35 -2.51 13.02
C SER A 48 -0.55 -2.67 11.72
N PHE A 49 0.64 -2.08 11.71
CA PHE A 49 1.61 -2.17 10.61
C PHE A 49 3.02 -2.34 11.14
N VAL A 50 3.78 -3.29 10.62
CA VAL A 50 5.19 -3.50 10.93
C VAL A 50 5.94 -3.94 9.67
N TRP A 51 7.07 -3.29 9.40
CA TRP A 51 8.01 -3.81 8.41
C TRP A 51 8.75 -5.03 8.97
N GLU A 52 8.65 -6.16 8.30
CA GLU A 52 9.55 -7.30 8.49
C GLU A 52 10.86 -7.06 7.71
N ILE A 53 10.73 -6.60 6.47
CA ILE A 53 11.81 -6.14 5.62
C ILE A 53 11.39 -4.78 5.06
N PRO A 54 12.02 -3.68 5.50
CA PRO A 54 11.64 -2.35 5.02
C PRO A 54 12.08 -2.11 3.57
N PRO A 55 11.49 -1.13 2.87
CA PRO A 55 11.98 -0.63 1.60
C PRO A 55 13.46 -0.23 1.67
N ASN A 56 14.15 -0.37 0.56
CA ASN A 56 15.54 0.02 0.43
C ASN A 56 15.69 1.23 -0.53
N GLN A 57 16.94 1.62 -0.85
CA GLN A 57 17.21 2.74 -1.74
C GLN A 57 16.62 2.61 -3.17
N ASN A 58 16.19 1.40 -3.56
CA ASN A 58 15.58 1.13 -4.87
C ASN A 58 14.04 1.06 -4.78
N GLY A 59 13.44 1.42 -3.65
CA GLY A 59 12.00 1.41 -3.41
C GLY A 59 11.51 0.16 -2.69
N HIS A 60 10.20 -0.08 -2.80
CA HIS A 60 9.49 -1.10 -2.01
C HIS A 60 9.61 -2.54 -2.55
N VAL A 61 10.02 -2.77 -3.79
CA VAL A 61 10.08 -4.14 -4.35
C VAL A 61 11.00 -5.04 -3.49
N GLY A 62 10.45 -6.13 -3.01
CA GLY A 62 11.10 -7.05 -2.06
C GLY A 62 10.88 -6.72 -0.59
N ALA A 63 10.34 -5.56 -0.26
CA ALA A 63 9.95 -5.23 1.12
C ALA A 63 8.79 -6.13 1.58
N ILE A 64 8.77 -6.46 2.87
CA ILE A 64 7.73 -7.30 3.48
C ILE A 64 7.16 -6.56 4.68
N HIS A 65 5.85 -6.47 4.73
CA HIS A 65 5.14 -5.93 5.88
C HIS A 65 4.16 -6.95 6.45
N ILE A 66 3.90 -6.82 7.74
CA ILE A 66 2.89 -7.56 8.47
C ILE A 66 1.86 -6.56 8.93
N VAL A 67 0.60 -6.80 8.57
CA VAL A 67 -0.53 -5.96 8.95
C VAL A 67 -1.59 -6.77 9.67
N ARG A 68 -2.33 -6.09 10.55
CA ARG A 68 -3.57 -6.58 11.12
C ARG A 68 -4.69 -5.67 10.64
N GLU A 69 -5.75 -6.28 10.12
CA GLU A 69 -6.88 -5.60 9.50
C GLU A 69 -8.20 -6.22 9.94
N VAL A 70 -9.22 -5.40 10.00
CA VAL A 70 -10.61 -5.79 10.24
C VAL A 70 -11.44 -5.33 9.06
N GLU A 71 -12.07 -6.26 8.36
CA GLU A 71 -13.00 -5.96 7.26
C GLU A 71 -14.40 -6.45 7.65
N PRO A 72 -15.21 -5.65 8.34
CA PRO A 72 -16.53 -6.11 8.79
C PRO A 72 -17.41 -6.58 7.62
N PRO A 73 -18.14 -7.70 7.77
CA PRO A 73 -18.34 -8.49 8.99
C PRO A 73 -17.28 -9.58 9.26
N MET A 74 -16.17 -9.59 8.53
CA MET A 74 -15.12 -10.59 8.70
C MET A 74 -14.31 -10.35 9.98
N PRO A 75 -13.77 -11.41 10.60
CA PRO A 75 -12.91 -11.26 11.77
C PRO A 75 -11.59 -10.58 11.42
N GLU A 76 -10.95 -10.02 12.43
CA GLU A 76 -9.58 -9.52 12.32
C GLU A 76 -8.64 -10.61 11.76
N LYS A 77 -7.79 -10.22 10.84
CA LYS A 77 -6.80 -11.08 10.21
C LYS A 77 -5.41 -10.47 10.26
N THR A 78 -4.40 -11.32 10.33
CA THR A 78 -3.01 -10.93 10.16
C THR A 78 -2.56 -11.35 8.76
N LEU A 79 -2.02 -10.40 8.02
CA LEU A 79 -1.52 -10.61 6.67
C LEU A 79 -0.02 -10.34 6.63
N ARG A 80 0.72 -11.22 5.97
CA ARG A 80 2.14 -11.06 5.66
C ARG A 80 2.26 -10.82 4.17
N MET A 81 2.66 -9.64 3.77
CA MET A 81 2.57 -9.13 2.42
C MET A 81 3.95 -8.74 1.91
N ARG A 82 4.33 -9.20 0.72
CA ARG A 82 5.57 -8.82 0.05
C ARG A 82 5.27 -8.00 -1.19
N PHE A 83 5.98 -6.91 -1.39
CA PHE A 83 5.96 -6.16 -2.64
C PHE A 83 6.71 -6.92 -3.72
N GLU A 84 6.01 -7.26 -4.78
CA GLU A 84 6.56 -7.99 -5.92
C GLU A 84 6.95 -7.04 -7.05
N SER A 85 7.87 -7.51 -7.90
CA SER A 85 8.12 -6.79 -9.15
C SER A 85 6.86 -6.77 -10.01
N PRO A 86 6.50 -5.65 -10.66
CA PRO A 86 5.41 -5.63 -11.64
C PRO A 86 5.55 -6.67 -12.75
N LYS A 87 6.77 -7.13 -13.04
CA LYS A 87 7.03 -8.22 -13.99
C LYS A 87 6.54 -9.59 -13.52
N ALA A 88 6.34 -9.77 -12.22
CA ALA A 88 5.78 -11.00 -11.63
C ALA A 88 4.25 -11.00 -11.56
N CYS A 89 3.60 -9.94 -12.06
CA CYS A 89 2.15 -9.82 -12.06
C CYS A 89 1.52 -10.97 -12.84
N PRO A 90 0.54 -11.69 -12.26
CA PRO A 90 -0.08 -12.84 -12.91
C PRO A 90 -1.04 -12.48 -14.06
N ILE A 91 -1.37 -11.20 -14.20
CA ILE A 91 -2.24 -10.65 -15.26
C ILE A 91 -1.58 -9.44 -15.92
N PRO A 92 -1.97 -9.09 -17.16
CA PRO A 92 -1.48 -7.89 -17.82
C PRO A 92 -1.86 -6.61 -17.05
N LEU A 93 -0.87 -5.75 -16.83
CA LEU A 93 -1.07 -4.40 -16.32
C LEU A 93 -1.44 -3.49 -17.48
N ILE A 94 -2.38 -2.57 -17.27
CA ILE A 94 -2.93 -1.68 -18.32
C ILE A 94 -2.66 -0.20 -18.06
N TYR A 95 -2.31 0.18 -16.83
CA TYR A 95 -1.99 1.56 -16.47
C TYR A 95 -0.49 1.78 -16.33
N SER A 96 -0.06 3.04 -16.32
CA SER A 96 1.36 3.42 -16.35
C SER A 96 2.10 3.20 -15.02
N HIS A 97 1.38 3.19 -13.91
CA HIS A 97 1.90 2.93 -12.57
C HIS A 97 1.25 1.67 -12.00
N ALA A 98 2.01 0.92 -11.22
CA ALA A 98 1.47 -0.26 -10.56
C ALA A 98 2.27 -0.65 -9.33
N VAL A 99 1.56 -1.12 -8.30
CA VAL A 99 2.11 -1.92 -7.21
C VAL A 99 1.51 -3.32 -7.27
N VAL A 100 2.36 -4.32 -7.09
CA VAL A 100 1.98 -5.74 -7.02
C VAL A 100 2.36 -6.26 -5.66
N ILE A 101 1.41 -6.78 -4.92
CA ILE A 101 1.59 -7.24 -3.54
C ILE A 101 1.21 -8.71 -3.49
N GLY A 102 2.16 -9.56 -3.11
CA GLY A 102 1.98 -10.98 -2.90
C GLY A 102 1.68 -11.28 -1.43
N ARG A 103 0.56 -11.94 -1.13
CA ARG A 103 0.31 -12.47 0.19
C ARG A 103 1.12 -13.75 0.40
N LEU A 104 1.94 -13.77 1.42
CA LEU A 104 2.74 -14.94 1.79
C LEU A 104 2.02 -15.80 2.84
N ALA A 105 2.28 -17.11 2.83
CA ALA A 105 1.95 -17.94 3.98
C ALA A 105 2.79 -17.49 5.20
N PRO A 106 2.31 -17.68 6.44
CA PRO A 106 3.03 -17.21 7.64
C PRO A 106 4.45 -17.76 7.76
N ASP A 107 4.67 -18.99 7.32
CA ASP A 107 5.93 -19.74 7.38
C ASP A 107 6.73 -19.73 6.05
N ALA A 108 6.23 -19.04 5.02
CA ALA A 108 6.91 -18.96 3.74
C ALA A 108 8.27 -18.24 3.87
N PRO A 109 9.32 -18.69 3.15
CA PRO A 109 10.58 -17.94 3.11
C PRO A 109 10.37 -16.51 2.63
N ALA A 110 11.07 -15.55 3.27
CA ALA A 110 11.03 -14.14 2.88
C ALA A 110 11.53 -13.94 1.44
N VAL A 111 12.56 -14.68 1.07
CA VAL A 111 13.12 -14.69 -0.29
C VAL A 111 12.75 -16.00 -0.97
N GLY A 112 12.21 -15.94 -2.19
CA GLY A 112 11.84 -17.12 -2.98
C GLY A 112 10.55 -17.82 -2.56
N GLY A 113 9.88 -17.38 -1.47
CA GLY A 113 8.56 -17.90 -1.11
C GLY A 113 7.52 -17.48 -2.14
N GLU A 114 6.72 -18.42 -2.65
CA GLU A 114 5.67 -18.15 -3.62
C GLU A 114 4.43 -17.54 -2.93
N PRO A 115 3.90 -16.43 -3.44
CA PRO A 115 2.65 -15.88 -2.92
C PRO A 115 1.48 -16.85 -3.08
N ILE A 116 0.60 -16.85 -2.08
CA ILE A 116 -0.64 -17.63 -2.13
C ILE A 116 -1.75 -16.90 -2.88
N SER A 117 -1.72 -15.57 -2.86
CA SER A 117 -2.61 -14.69 -3.64
C SER A 117 -1.91 -13.38 -3.95
N TYR A 118 -2.52 -12.56 -4.82
CA TYR A 118 -1.98 -11.27 -5.22
C TYR A 118 -3.04 -10.17 -5.10
N THR A 119 -2.58 -9.00 -4.71
CA THR A 119 -3.31 -7.73 -4.81
C THR A 119 -2.51 -6.80 -5.73
N MET A 120 -3.17 -6.21 -6.71
CA MET A 120 -2.57 -5.26 -7.63
C MET A 120 -3.35 -3.95 -7.59
N HIS A 121 -2.64 -2.84 -7.47
CA HIS A 121 -3.21 -1.52 -7.69
C HIS A 121 -2.47 -0.90 -8.87
N GLU A 122 -3.18 -0.70 -9.96
CA GLU A 122 -2.69 0.00 -11.13
C GLU A 122 -3.34 1.37 -11.20
N TYR A 123 -2.61 2.37 -11.64
CA TYR A 123 -3.14 3.72 -11.69
C TYR A 123 -2.41 4.57 -12.72
N GLU A 124 -3.10 5.63 -13.14
CA GLU A 124 -2.55 6.63 -14.03
C GLU A 124 -3.24 7.97 -13.80
N GLU A 125 -2.66 9.03 -14.33
CA GLU A 125 -3.20 10.38 -14.26
C GLU A 125 -4.59 10.47 -14.90
N SER A 126 -5.48 11.25 -14.28
CA SER A 126 -6.78 11.63 -14.81
C SER A 126 -6.97 13.15 -14.71
N PRO A 127 -7.94 13.73 -15.41
CA PRO A 127 -8.18 15.18 -15.35
C PRO A 127 -8.47 15.72 -13.95
N THR A 128 -8.88 14.86 -13.01
CA THR A 128 -9.29 15.23 -11.65
C THR A 128 -8.33 14.71 -10.57
N GLY A 129 -7.33 13.93 -10.95
CA GLY A 129 -6.38 13.30 -10.05
C GLY A 129 -5.81 12.01 -10.59
N THR A 130 -6.21 10.87 -10.03
CA THR A 130 -5.74 9.56 -10.43
C THR A 130 -6.91 8.60 -10.61
N ARG A 131 -6.95 7.90 -11.74
CA ARG A 131 -7.81 6.73 -11.88
C ARG A 131 -7.05 5.47 -11.52
N MET A 132 -7.68 4.58 -10.76
CA MET A 132 -7.07 3.37 -10.24
C MET A 132 -7.95 2.15 -10.53
N ARG A 133 -7.30 1.04 -10.90
CA ARG A 133 -7.87 -0.30 -10.93
C ARG A 133 -7.20 -1.14 -9.86
N SER A 134 -7.98 -1.62 -8.90
CA SER A 134 -7.54 -2.58 -7.88
C SER A 134 -8.03 -3.97 -8.24
N THR A 135 -7.13 -4.95 -8.30
CA THR A 135 -7.44 -6.34 -8.62
C THR A 135 -6.93 -7.25 -7.51
N TYR A 136 -7.82 -8.05 -6.95
CA TYR A 136 -7.49 -9.09 -5.98
C TYR A 136 -7.63 -10.45 -6.66
N MET A 137 -6.55 -11.20 -6.74
CA MET A 137 -6.53 -12.57 -7.27
C MET A 137 -6.93 -13.53 -6.16
N LEU A 138 -8.24 -13.69 -5.97
CA LEU A 138 -8.79 -14.52 -4.91
C LEU A 138 -8.71 -15.99 -5.29
N GLU A 139 -8.46 -16.85 -4.31
CA GLU A 139 -8.64 -18.29 -4.48
C GLU A 139 -10.13 -18.61 -4.65
N LYS A 140 -10.44 -19.70 -5.34
CA LYS A 140 -11.84 -20.16 -5.45
C LYS A 140 -12.45 -20.46 -4.08
N GLY A 141 -13.74 -20.18 -3.95
CA GLY A 141 -14.51 -20.48 -2.74
C GLY A 141 -14.78 -19.28 -1.82
N TRP A 142 -14.38 -18.09 -2.21
CA TRP A 142 -14.82 -16.88 -1.50
C TRP A 142 -16.33 -16.70 -1.65
N THR A 143 -17.00 -16.47 -0.51
CA THR A 143 -18.44 -16.17 -0.51
C THR A 143 -18.71 -14.75 -1.03
N ASP A 144 -19.91 -14.50 -1.55
CA ASP A 144 -20.31 -13.17 -2.01
C ASP A 144 -20.16 -12.11 -0.92
N GLY A 145 -20.53 -12.42 0.33
CA GLY A 145 -20.38 -11.52 1.47
C GLY A 145 -18.92 -11.18 1.80
N ALA A 146 -17.98 -12.14 1.69
CA ALA A 146 -16.56 -11.89 1.88
C ALA A 146 -15.98 -11.05 0.74
N ARG A 147 -16.40 -11.28 -0.49
CA ARG A 147 -16.01 -10.47 -1.66
C ARG A 147 -16.50 -9.03 -1.53
N GLU A 148 -17.76 -8.86 -1.09
CA GLU A 148 -18.33 -7.53 -0.84
C GLU A 148 -17.59 -6.79 0.28
N ALA A 149 -17.27 -7.46 1.39
CA ALA A 149 -16.49 -6.88 2.48
C ALA A 149 -15.13 -6.38 1.99
N LEU A 150 -14.38 -7.19 1.24
CA LEU A 150 -13.10 -6.81 0.64
C LEU A 150 -13.24 -5.66 -0.37
N SER A 151 -14.28 -5.68 -1.21
CA SER A 151 -14.56 -4.58 -2.14
C SER A 151 -14.83 -3.26 -1.42
N ASN A 152 -15.62 -3.31 -0.35
CA ASN A 152 -15.93 -2.15 0.47
C ASN A 152 -14.69 -1.63 1.22
N HIS A 153 -13.84 -2.52 1.74
CA HIS A 153 -12.54 -2.17 2.33
C HIS A 153 -11.68 -1.40 1.32
N ASN A 154 -11.44 -1.96 0.15
CA ASN A 154 -10.65 -1.31 -0.90
C ASN A 154 -11.23 0.05 -1.35
N LYS A 155 -12.55 0.18 -1.37
CA LYS A 155 -13.20 1.47 -1.65
C LYS A 155 -12.90 2.50 -0.58
N ARG A 156 -12.93 2.13 0.71
CA ARG A 156 -12.58 3.03 1.83
C ARG A 156 -11.12 3.46 1.78
N GLU A 157 -10.21 2.54 1.51
CA GLU A 157 -8.80 2.81 1.29
C GLU A 157 -8.60 3.83 0.16
N SER A 158 -9.15 3.57 -1.02
CA SER A 158 -8.99 4.44 -2.18
C SER A 158 -9.57 5.83 -1.95
N LEU A 159 -10.72 5.93 -1.29
CA LEU A 159 -11.34 7.20 -0.88
C LEU A 159 -10.64 7.84 0.35
N GLY A 160 -9.77 7.11 1.01
CA GLY A 160 -8.92 7.59 2.09
C GLY A 160 -7.81 8.52 1.59
N PHE A 161 -7.18 8.21 0.47
CA PHE A 161 -6.03 8.95 -0.07
C PHE A 161 -6.21 10.48 -0.13
N PRO A 162 -7.31 11.03 -0.67
CA PRO A 162 -7.50 12.48 -0.74
C PRO A 162 -7.50 13.18 0.62
N ARG A 163 -7.77 12.47 1.70
CA ARG A 163 -7.90 13.05 3.05
C ARG A 163 -6.56 13.39 3.69
N PHE A 164 -5.49 12.70 3.32
CA PHE A 164 -4.19 12.86 3.99
C PHE A 164 -3.00 12.94 3.02
N LEU A 165 -3.06 12.24 1.88
CA LEU A 165 -1.87 12.01 1.07
C LEU A 165 -1.29 13.30 0.45
N PRO A 166 -2.09 14.24 -0.08
CA PRO A 166 -1.55 15.48 -0.63
C PRO A 166 -0.77 16.30 0.41
N GLN A 167 -1.31 16.42 1.63
CA GLN A 167 -0.68 17.18 2.72
C GLN A 167 0.60 16.49 3.20
N LEU A 168 0.56 15.18 3.38
CA LEU A 168 1.72 14.42 3.81
C LEU A 168 2.83 14.45 2.77
N TYR A 169 2.49 14.31 1.49
CA TYR A 169 3.45 14.40 0.40
C TYR A 169 4.07 15.80 0.28
N GLN A 170 3.29 16.86 0.43
CA GLN A 170 3.81 18.23 0.48
C GLN A 170 4.80 18.43 1.62
N LEU A 171 4.50 17.92 2.80
CA LEU A 171 5.42 17.96 3.94
C LEU A 171 6.74 17.24 3.61
N TYR A 172 6.68 16.09 2.97
CA TYR A 172 7.85 15.36 2.50
C TYR A 172 8.69 16.16 1.49
N GLN A 173 8.04 16.84 0.53
CA GLN A 173 8.72 17.68 -0.44
C GLN A 173 9.47 18.84 0.22
N VAL A 174 8.86 19.49 1.23
CA VAL A 174 9.50 20.54 2.01
C VAL A 174 10.74 20.02 2.74
N ILE A 175 10.65 18.86 3.38
CA ILE A 175 11.78 18.24 4.08
C ILE A 175 12.89 17.86 3.10
N LYS A 176 12.55 17.34 1.93
CA LYS A 176 13.53 16.93 0.89
C LYS A 176 14.19 18.10 0.17
N ASN A 177 13.55 19.27 0.14
CA ASN A 177 14.08 20.45 -0.53
C ASN A 177 14.72 21.42 0.49
N PRO A 178 16.07 21.46 0.60
CA PRO A 178 16.74 22.32 1.58
C PRO A 178 16.43 23.81 1.43
N LYS A 179 16.02 24.26 0.23
CA LYS A 179 15.65 25.66 -0.03
C LYS A 179 14.28 26.04 0.56
N LEU A 180 13.41 25.05 0.73
CA LEU A 180 12.09 25.21 1.34
C LEU A 180 12.11 24.87 2.84
N ASN A 181 13.15 24.22 3.30
CA ASN A 181 13.34 23.90 4.71
C ASN A 181 13.82 25.18 5.42
N VAL A 182 12.88 26.02 5.85
CA VAL A 182 13.18 27.23 6.61
C VAL A 182 13.80 26.82 7.94
N PRO A 183 15.07 27.19 8.23
CA PRO A 183 15.66 26.85 9.50
C PRO A 183 14.85 27.48 10.63
N CYS A 184 14.58 26.71 11.68
CA CYS A 184 13.96 27.23 12.89
C CYS A 184 14.83 28.36 13.44
N CYS A 185 14.29 29.56 13.50
CA CYS A 185 15.00 30.73 14.03
C CYS A 185 15.17 30.66 15.56
N LEU A 186 14.47 29.75 16.21
CA LEU A 186 14.50 29.57 17.65
C LEU A 186 15.34 28.33 17.97
N LYS A 187 16.39 28.51 18.76
CA LYS A 187 17.16 27.40 19.34
C LYS A 187 16.77 27.24 20.80
N TYR A 188 16.34 26.04 21.15
CA TYR A 188 16.08 25.70 22.53
C TYR A 188 17.40 25.35 23.23
N ASP A 189 17.71 26.07 24.29
CA ASP A 189 18.85 25.71 25.17
C ASP A 189 18.33 24.83 26.32
N SER A 190 18.68 23.55 26.28
CA SER A 190 18.27 22.58 27.28
C SER A 190 18.89 22.85 28.68
N LYS A 191 19.94 23.67 28.79
CA LYS A 191 20.56 24.02 30.06
C LYS A 191 19.84 25.17 30.74
N THR A 192 19.43 26.16 29.99
CA THR A 192 18.71 27.33 30.50
C THR A 192 17.19 27.17 30.45
N LEU A 193 16.71 26.19 29.70
CA LEU A 193 15.26 25.96 29.42
C LEU A 193 14.60 27.18 28.72
N GLU A 194 15.36 27.93 27.96
CA GLU A 194 14.92 29.14 27.27
C GLU A 194 15.10 28.98 25.75
N TYR A 195 14.28 29.72 25.00
CA TYR A 195 14.46 29.84 23.55
C TYR A 195 15.36 31.02 23.25
N ASN A 196 16.46 30.78 22.55
CA ASN A 196 17.37 31.82 22.08
C ASN A 196 17.01 32.21 20.64
N LYS A 197 17.01 33.49 20.36
CA LYS A 197 16.81 34.07 19.00
C LYS A 197 18.05 33.85 18.13
#